data_1816d1e0c20916d03749a856d097b960
#
_entry.id   1816d1e0c20916d03749a856d097b960
#
_cell.length_a   1.000
_cell.length_b   1.000
_cell.length_c   1.000
_cell.angle_alpha   90.00
_cell.angle_beta   90.00
_cell.angle_gamma   90.00
#
_symmetry.space_group_name_H-M   'P 1'
#
loop_
_entity.id
_entity.type
_entity.pdbx_description
1 polymer ?
#
loop_
_entity_poly.entity_id
_entity_poly.type
_entity_poly.pdbx_seq_one_letter_code
_entity_poly.pdbx_strand_id
1 'polypeptide(L)'
;MLSLVFSAMTGLVGAATLAATLSLLVLLTAAASARRRPAPISAPTLLLAVVVPAHNEEAVLVSTLKSLNAQSYPAECVEIVVVADNCTDSTAAIARRLGATVLERTHASERGKGYALNHAVSHLLIQPVVADGFVIIDADTVAAPDFLQQISARISQNTDPRGYGAWQGRYGVLNAHDGWRAALMTTAFDLVNHVKPLGRDTLGLSAGLKGNGMAFTRALAEVLPWPGGSLTEDLDYGLELARRFDLRVQYVPEARVQAQMPATAEQAASQRSRWERGRYRLVRERALPLLGEGLRRRSFLLLDAAWDLLMPPLAEIATLLLLFLGLTLLGTATYLLPHPVFWLSAAGSGLLGLSVYVFGGLRVAGAGPEAYAALARAPFYALWKFALLFTDWKRTPKSADEATADEWVRTERIPQADAAPTTEIRHL
;
A
#
# COMPACT_ATOMS: atom_id res chain seq x y z
N MET A 1 -16.59 -41.93 3.03
CA MET A 1 -16.94 -40.62 3.62
C MET A 1 -15.68 -39.79 3.95
N LEU A 2 -14.71 -40.33 4.71
CA LEU A 2 -13.48 -39.60 5.09
C LEU A 2 -12.65 -39.13 3.88
N SER A 3 -12.42 -40.02 2.87
CA SER A 3 -11.70 -39.65 1.64
C SER A 3 -12.40 -38.54 0.85
N LEU A 4 -13.74 -38.53 0.77
CA LEU A 4 -14.50 -37.47 0.08
C LEU A 4 -14.34 -36.12 0.79
N VAL A 5 -14.45 -36.08 2.13
CA VAL A 5 -14.28 -34.87 2.92
C VAL A 5 -12.86 -34.34 2.78
N PHE A 6 -11.86 -35.24 2.89
CA PHE A 6 -10.45 -34.85 2.76
C PHE A 6 -10.15 -34.30 1.35
N SER A 7 -10.65 -34.96 0.29
CA SER A 7 -10.51 -34.47 -1.09
C SER A 7 -11.17 -33.13 -1.31
N ALA A 8 -12.37 -32.90 -0.74
CA ALA A 8 -13.07 -31.64 -0.84
C ALA A 8 -12.32 -30.49 -0.15
N MET A 9 -11.79 -30.73 1.07
CA MET A 9 -10.99 -29.74 1.79
C MET A 9 -9.69 -29.40 1.04
N THR A 10 -8.96 -30.43 0.60
CA THR A 10 -7.73 -30.25 -0.19
C THR A 10 -8.01 -29.50 -1.49
N GLY A 11 -9.12 -29.85 -2.16
CA GLY A 11 -9.57 -29.19 -3.37
C GLY A 11 -9.94 -27.71 -3.18
N LEU A 12 -10.58 -27.37 -2.06
CA LEU A 12 -10.93 -25.98 -1.75
C LEU A 12 -9.67 -25.12 -1.54
N VAL A 13 -8.72 -25.61 -0.74
CA VAL A 13 -7.44 -24.92 -0.51
C VAL A 13 -6.66 -24.81 -1.82
N GLY A 14 -6.60 -25.88 -2.61
CA GLY A 14 -5.94 -25.89 -3.91
C GLY A 14 -6.56 -24.89 -4.89
N ALA A 15 -7.87 -24.90 -5.05
CA ALA A 15 -8.57 -23.99 -5.95
C ALA A 15 -8.34 -22.51 -5.58
N ALA A 16 -8.47 -22.18 -4.29
CA ALA A 16 -8.26 -20.81 -3.81
C ALA A 16 -6.83 -20.32 -4.07
N THR A 17 -5.83 -21.15 -3.74
CA THR A 17 -4.42 -20.77 -3.90
C THR A 17 -3.98 -20.71 -5.37
N LEU A 18 -4.46 -21.63 -6.20
CA LEU A 18 -4.18 -21.63 -7.64
C LEU A 18 -4.83 -20.43 -8.33
N ALA A 19 -6.07 -20.07 -7.96
CA ALA A 19 -6.73 -18.86 -8.49
C ALA A 19 -5.97 -17.60 -8.11
N ALA A 20 -5.52 -17.48 -6.86
CA ALA A 20 -4.69 -16.37 -6.42
C ALA A 20 -3.35 -16.32 -7.17
N THR A 21 -2.68 -17.44 -7.34
CA THR A 21 -1.41 -17.54 -8.07
C THR A 21 -1.59 -17.18 -9.55
N LEU A 22 -2.63 -17.69 -10.19
CA LEU A 22 -2.94 -17.35 -11.58
C LEU A 22 -3.19 -15.84 -11.75
N SER A 23 -3.94 -15.23 -10.83
CA SER A 23 -4.15 -13.77 -10.83
C SER A 23 -2.83 -13.01 -10.74
N LEU A 24 -1.90 -13.44 -9.89
CA LEU A 24 -0.58 -12.84 -9.78
C LEU A 24 0.23 -12.97 -11.08
N LEU A 25 0.16 -14.13 -11.76
CA LEU A 25 0.84 -14.34 -13.05
C LEU A 25 0.26 -13.46 -14.16
N VAL A 26 -1.06 -13.27 -14.19
CA VAL A 26 -1.72 -12.34 -15.12
C VAL A 26 -1.24 -10.91 -14.85
N LEU A 27 -1.17 -10.50 -13.59
CA LEU A 27 -0.67 -9.17 -13.23
C LEU A 27 0.83 -9.00 -13.57
N LEU A 28 1.64 -10.05 -13.39
CA LEU A 28 3.05 -10.02 -13.77
C LEU A 28 3.22 -9.84 -15.28
N THR A 29 2.49 -10.59 -16.09
CA THR A 29 2.57 -10.46 -17.56
C THR A 29 2.11 -9.09 -18.02
N ALA A 30 1.07 -8.53 -17.43
CA ALA A 30 0.63 -7.17 -17.68
C ALA A 30 1.70 -6.14 -17.28
N ALA A 31 2.29 -6.27 -16.08
CA ALA A 31 3.35 -5.38 -15.62
C ALA A 31 4.60 -5.44 -16.52
N ALA A 32 4.98 -6.64 -16.99
CA ALA A 32 6.10 -6.82 -17.89
C ALA A 32 5.85 -6.20 -19.30
N SER A 33 4.59 -6.06 -19.70
CA SER A 33 4.19 -5.41 -20.96
C SER A 33 3.96 -3.90 -20.83
N ALA A 34 4.02 -3.36 -19.61
CA ALA A 34 3.76 -1.95 -19.34
C ALA A 34 4.76 -1.05 -20.08
N ARG A 35 4.26 -0.03 -20.75
CA ARG A 35 5.11 0.99 -21.40
C ARG A 35 5.30 2.16 -20.44
N ARG A 36 6.53 2.62 -20.28
CA ARG A 36 6.81 3.86 -19.55
C ARG A 36 6.08 5.02 -20.25
N ARG A 37 5.44 5.85 -19.45
CA ARG A 37 4.73 7.05 -19.90
C ARG A 37 5.30 8.26 -19.15
N PRO A 38 6.52 8.72 -19.50
CA PRO A 38 7.11 9.87 -18.86
C PRO A 38 6.20 11.09 -19.01
N ALA A 39 6.22 11.97 -18.02
CA ALA A 39 5.49 13.23 -18.08
C ALA A 39 5.96 14.04 -19.28
N PRO A 40 5.05 14.71 -20.01
CA PRO A 40 5.46 15.67 -21.02
C PRO A 40 6.23 16.81 -20.36
N ILE A 41 7.31 17.25 -20.99
CA ILE A 41 8.20 18.31 -20.47
C ILE A 41 7.44 19.66 -20.31
N SER A 42 6.38 19.84 -21.06
CA SER A 42 5.49 21.04 -21.03
C SER A 42 4.21 20.80 -20.27
N ALA A 43 4.25 20.19 -19.10
CA ALA A 43 3.04 20.08 -18.28
C ALA A 43 2.58 21.48 -17.81
N PRO A 44 1.26 21.77 -17.83
CA PRO A 44 0.75 23.00 -17.26
C PRO A 44 1.04 23.03 -15.76
N THR A 45 1.33 24.21 -15.27
CA THR A 45 1.56 24.48 -13.85
C THR A 45 0.23 24.47 -13.10
N LEU A 46 -0.05 23.36 -12.42
CA LEU A 46 -1.17 23.23 -11.52
C LEU A 46 -0.75 23.69 -10.12
N LEU A 47 -1.67 24.30 -9.38
CA LEU A 47 -1.48 24.56 -7.96
C LEU A 47 -1.66 23.25 -7.19
N LEU A 48 -0.64 22.80 -6.48
CA LEU A 48 -0.66 21.56 -5.70
C LEU A 48 -0.53 21.85 -4.21
N ALA A 49 -1.42 21.30 -3.41
CA ALA A 49 -1.29 21.27 -1.95
C ALA A 49 -0.72 19.91 -1.52
N VAL A 50 0.47 19.90 -0.93
CA VAL A 50 1.11 18.70 -0.39
C VAL A 50 0.79 18.62 1.09
N VAL A 51 -0.04 17.67 1.49
CA VAL A 51 -0.49 17.46 2.86
C VAL A 51 0.38 16.39 3.52
N VAL A 52 1.02 16.78 4.63
CA VAL A 52 1.91 15.92 5.43
C VAL A 52 1.30 15.74 6.81
N PRO A 53 0.57 14.64 7.08
CA PRO A 53 0.08 14.34 8.43
C PRO A 53 1.26 13.91 9.33
N ALA A 54 1.38 14.51 10.50
CA ALA A 54 2.47 14.27 11.43
C ALA A 54 1.97 14.16 12.87
N HIS A 55 2.48 13.15 13.61
CA HIS A 55 2.26 12.98 15.04
C HIS A 55 3.57 12.63 15.74
N ASN A 56 4.20 13.61 16.38
CA ASN A 56 5.48 13.47 17.05
C ASN A 56 6.59 12.94 16.11
N GLU A 57 6.80 13.62 14.98
CA GLU A 57 7.73 13.20 13.92
C GLU A 57 8.98 14.13 13.81
N GLU A 58 9.38 14.79 14.92
CA GLU A 58 10.55 15.70 14.96
C GLU A 58 11.84 15.06 14.43
N ALA A 59 11.98 13.72 14.61
CA ALA A 59 13.18 12.99 14.22
C ALA A 59 13.37 12.82 12.71
N VAL A 60 12.27 12.84 11.93
CA VAL A 60 12.29 12.48 10.50
C VAL A 60 11.70 13.54 9.57
N LEU A 61 10.86 14.44 10.07
CA LEU A 61 10.16 15.45 9.29
C LEU A 61 11.11 16.37 8.49
N VAL A 62 12.33 16.62 9.00
CA VAL A 62 13.32 17.48 8.32
C VAL A 62 13.67 16.93 6.94
N SER A 63 13.90 15.62 6.81
CA SER A 63 14.26 15.00 5.53
C SER A 63 13.10 15.03 4.53
N THR A 64 11.89 14.83 5.01
CA THR A 64 10.66 14.93 4.20
C THR A 64 10.51 16.34 3.62
N LEU A 65 10.54 17.37 4.47
CA LEU A 65 10.37 18.75 4.02
C LEU A 65 11.52 19.23 3.13
N LYS A 66 12.77 18.83 3.41
CA LYS A 66 13.89 19.08 2.49
C LYS A 66 13.66 18.50 1.11
N SER A 67 13.14 17.26 1.00
CA SER A 67 12.86 16.62 -0.29
C SER A 67 11.71 17.29 -1.04
N LEU A 68 10.71 17.80 -0.32
CA LEU A 68 9.58 18.52 -0.90
C LEU A 68 9.99 19.94 -1.36
N ASN A 69 10.85 20.62 -0.62
CA ASN A 69 11.40 21.91 -1.01
C ASN A 69 12.40 21.83 -2.19
N ALA A 70 12.96 20.64 -2.44
CA ALA A 70 13.92 20.37 -3.53
C ALA A 70 13.27 19.81 -4.80
N GLN A 71 11.94 19.90 -4.93
CA GLN A 71 11.24 19.42 -6.13
C GLN A 71 11.59 20.24 -7.36
N SER A 72 11.66 19.58 -8.53
CA SER A 72 11.85 20.24 -9.84
C SER A 72 10.57 20.93 -10.34
N TYR A 73 9.59 21.12 -9.49
CA TYR A 73 8.32 21.78 -9.75
C TYR A 73 8.37 23.24 -9.27
N PRO A 74 7.71 24.22 -9.95
CA PRO A 74 7.77 25.62 -9.55
C PRO A 74 7.28 25.80 -8.10
N ALA A 75 8.11 26.42 -7.26
CA ALA A 75 7.84 26.56 -5.83
C ALA A 75 6.58 27.40 -5.55
N GLU A 76 6.30 28.38 -6.40
CA GLU A 76 5.10 29.24 -6.34
C GLU A 76 3.79 28.47 -6.64
N CYS A 77 3.89 27.27 -7.19
CA CYS A 77 2.77 26.39 -7.49
C CYS A 77 2.61 25.24 -6.48
N VAL A 78 3.35 25.28 -5.36
CA VAL A 78 3.30 24.24 -4.32
C VAL A 78 3.05 24.88 -2.96
N GLU A 79 2.01 24.44 -2.29
CA GLU A 79 1.82 24.69 -0.87
C GLU A 79 2.09 23.43 -0.07
N ILE A 80 3.07 23.46 0.84
CA ILE A 80 3.36 22.36 1.75
C ILE A 80 2.63 22.62 3.06
N VAL A 81 1.71 21.72 3.43
CA VAL A 81 0.88 21.82 4.62
C VAL A 81 1.16 20.67 5.55
N VAL A 82 1.73 20.94 6.72
CA VAL A 82 1.96 19.95 7.77
C VAL A 82 0.82 20.00 8.77
N VAL A 83 0.16 18.87 8.98
CA VAL A 83 -0.84 18.73 10.05
C VAL A 83 -0.16 18.15 11.28
N ALA A 84 0.12 19.01 12.27
CA ALA A 84 0.65 18.58 13.56
C ALA A 84 -0.52 18.08 14.44
N ASP A 85 -0.85 16.77 14.30
CA ASP A 85 -2.00 16.16 14.98
C ASP A 85 -1.61 15.60 16.33
N ASN A 86 -2.15 16.19 17.42
CA ASN A 86 -1.87 15.81 18.81
C ASN A 86 -0.36 15.73 19.12
N CYS A 87 0.45 16.62 18.55
CA CYS A 87 1.90 16.66 18.78
C CYS A 87 2.23 17.23 20.16
N THR A 88 3.25 16.64 20.80
CA THR A 88 3.83 17.08 22.09
C THR A 88 5.31 17.39 22.00
N ASP A 89 5.91 17.19 20.81
CA ASP A 89 7.32 17.43 20.49
C ASP A 89 7.51 18.68 19.62
N SER A 90 8.70 18.84 19.04
CA SER A 90 9.05 20.00 18.20
C SER A 90 8.54 19.91 16.75
N THR A 91 7.68 18.96 16.38
CA THR A 91 7.19 18.73 15.01
C THR A 91 6.67 20.02 14.37
N ALA A 92 5.74 20.75 15.02
CA ALA A 92 5.15 21.96 14.49
C ALA A 92 6.19 23.10 14.31
N ALA A 93 7.11 23.23 15.28
CA ALA A 93 8.17 24.24 15.21
C ALA A 93 9.16 23.98 14.07
N ILE A 94 9.53 22.70 13.85
CA ILE A 94 10.37 22.27 12.73
C ILE A 94 9.70 22.57 11.40
N ALA A 95 8.42 22.25 11.26
CA ALA A 95 7.66 22.48 10.02
C ALA A 95 7.63 23.98 9.65
N ARG A 96 7.31 24.85 10.60
CA ARG A 96 7.31 26.31 10.37
C ARG A 96 8.69 26.84 9.96
N ARG A 97 9.74 26.38 10.64
CA ARG A 97 11.12 26.80 10.32
C ARG A 97 11.56 26.41 8.92
N LEU A 98 11.01 25.33 8.37
CA LEU A 98 11.29 24.85 7.01
C LEU A 98 10.31 25.37 5.97
N GLY A 99 9.48 26.39 6.32
CA GLY A 99 8.62 27.12 5.39
C GLY A 99 7.27 26.43 5.09
N ALA A 100 6.88 25.40 5.83
CA ALA A 100 5.58 24.79 5.66
C ALA A 100 4.47 25.58 6.36
N THR A 101 3.28 25.61 5.78
CA THR A 101 2.03 25.98 6.47
C THR A 101 1.74 24.91 7.52
N VAL A 102 1.47 25.30 8.76
CA VAL A 102 1.23 24.34 9.85
C VAL A 102 -0.18 24.47 10.38
N LEU A 103 -0.91 23.38 10.30
CA LEU A 103 -2.22 23.21 10.94
C LEU A 103 -2.04 22.37 12.20
N GLU A 104 -2.21 23.00 13.36
CA GLU A 104 -2.18 22.28 14.64
C GLU A 104 -3.58 21.81 14.99
N ARG A 105 -3.69 20.50 15.30
CA ARG A 105 -4.93 19.88 15.71
C ARG A 105 -4.72 19.11 17.00
N THR A 106 -5.60 19.37 17.97
CA THR A 106 -5.64 18.60 19.22
C THR A 106 -7.07 18.09 19.44
N HIS A 107 -7.24 16.78 19.48
CA HIS A 107 -8.54 16.16 19.67
C HIS A 107 -8.40 14.89 20.51
N ALA A 108 -9.19 14.72 21.57
CA ALA A 108 -9.04 13.63 22.52
C ALA A 108 -9.43 12.26 21.95
N SER A 109 -10.52 12.20 21.16
CA SER A 109 -11.10 10.95 20.62
C SER A 109 -10.88 10.73 19.13
N GLU A 110 -10.77 11.79 18.35
CA GLU A 110 -10.53 11.68 16.89
C GLU A 110 -9.04 11.73 16.61
N ARG A 111 -8.35 10.62 16.83
CA ARG A 111 -6.91 10.48 16.60
C ARG A 111 -6.65 9.64 15.36
N GLY A 112 -5.61 9.99 14.61
CA GLY A 112 -5.14 9.21 13.47
C GLY A 112 -5.08 9.97 12.15
N LYS A 113 -4.37 9.37 11.20
CA LYS A 113 -4.04 9.96 9.91
C LYS A 113 -5.27 10.39 9.11
N GLY A 114 -6.33 9.60 9.09
CA GLY A 114 -7.56 9.94 8.36
C GLY A 114 -8.20 11.23 8.85
N TYR A 115 -8.25 11.44 10.16
CA TYR A 115 -8.77 12.69 10.74
C TYR A 115 -7.88 13.90 10.44
N ALA A 116 -6.55 13.72 10.50
CA ALA A 116 -5.60 14.76 10.15
C ALA A 116 -5.73 15.17 8.67
N LEU A 117 -5.86 14.20 7.76
CA LEU A 117 -6.07 14.44 6.33
C LEU A 117 -7.40 15.14 6.07
N ASN A 118 -8.49 14.69 6.70
CA ASN A 118 -9.79 15.34 6.56
C ASN A 118 -9.77 16.78 7.04
N HIS A 119 -9.10 17.06 8.17
CA HIS A 119 -8.93 18.39 8.70
C HIS A 119 -8.18 19.31 7.72
N ALA A 120 -7.06 18.86 7.17
CA ALA A 120 -6.27 19.64 6.23
C ALA A 120 -7.01 19.90 4.92
N VAL A 121 -7.58 18.87 4.31
CA VAL A 121 -8.30 19.03 3.02
C VAL A 121 -9.51 19.94 3.20
N SER A 122 -10.30 19.77 4.26
CA SER A 122 -11.43 20.65 4.55
C SER A 122 -11.00 22.10 4.77
N HIS A 123 -9.88 22.33 5.47
CA HIS A 123 -9.32 23.67 5.64
C HIS A 123 -8.89 24.31 4.32
N LEU A 124 -8.20 23.53 3.47
CA LEU A 124 -7.68 24.00 2.19
C LEU A 124 -8.78 24.29 1.16
N LEU A 125 -9.89 23.54 1.20
CA LEU A 125 -11.02 23.73 0.28
C LEU A 125 -11.77 25.05 0.50
N ILE A 126 -11.65 25.68 1.67
CA ILE A 126 -12.31 26.95 1.99
C ILE A 126 -11.39 28.18 1.83
N GLN A 127 -10.12 27.96 1.41
CA GLN A 127 -9.19 29.07 1.17
C GLN A 127 -9.56 29.88 -0.08
N PRO A 128 -9.20 31.17 -0.15
CA PRO A 128 -9.48 32.02 -1.33
C PRO A 128 -8.84 31.48 -2.63
N VAL A 129 -7.66 30.90 -2.52
CA VAL A 129 -6.96 30.21 -3.62
C VAL A 129 -6.93 28.73 -3.28
N VAL A 130 -7.63 27.94 -4.05
CA VAL A 130 -7.72 26.49 -3.81
C VAL A 130 -6.82 25.76 -4.80
N ALA A 131 -6.07 24.79 -4.28
CA ALA A 131 -5.23 23.91 -5.10
C ALA A 131 -6.05 23.13 -6.14
N ASP A 132 -5.48 22.90 -7.33
CA ASP A 132 -6.06 22.05 -8.37
C ASP A 132 -6.01 20.56 -7.99
N GLY A 133 -5.03 20.20 -7.16
CA GLY A 133 -4.85 18.84 -6.67
C GLY A 133 -4.22 18.77 -5.29
N PHE A 134 -4.56 17.72 -4.56
CA PHE A 134 -4.03 17.39 -3.24
C PHE A 134 -3.10 16.20 -3.34
N VAL A 135 -1.94 16.29 -2.72
CA VAL A 135 -0.92 15.24 -2.68
C VAL A 135 -0.67 14.85 -1.23
N ILE A 136 -0.70 13.57 -0.92
CA ILE A 136 -0.52 13.07 0.44
C ILE A 136 0.85 12.39 0.55
N ILE A 137 1.67 12.90 1.48
CA ILE A 137 3.02 12.38 1.77
C ILE A 137 3.15 12.17 3.27
N ASP A 138 3.62 10.99 3.69
CA ASP A 138 3.87 10.71 5.10
C ASP A 138 5.10 11.49 5.64
N ALA A 139 5.09 11.82 6.93
CA ALA A 139 6.11 12.65 7.57
C ALA A 139 7.52 12.03 7.62
N ASP A 140 7.65 10.74 7.31
CA ASP A 140 8.91 9.96 7.28
C ASP A 140 9.37 9.64 5.85
N THR A 141 8.90 10.37 4.87
CA THR A 141 9.01 10.04 3.44
C THR A 141 9.91 11.02 2.70
N VAL A 142 10.73 10.49 1.81
CA VAL A 142 11.53 11.26 0.85
C VAL A 142 10.91 11.10 -0.54
N ALA A 143 10.57 12.21 -1.16
CA ALA A 143 10.05 12.25 -2.53
C ALA A 143 11.20 12.40 -3.54
N ALA A 144 11.11 11.71 -4.68
CA ALA A 144 12.03 11.93 -5.80
C ALA A 144 11.92 13.38 -6.33
N PRO A 145 13.01 13.96 -6.85
CA PRO A 145 13.01 15.38 -7.27
C PRO A 145 11.94 15.75 -8.30
N ASP A 146 11.52 14.82 -9.13
CA ASP A 146 10.52 15.00 -10.18
C ASP A 146 9.10 14.53 -9.79
N PHE A 147 8.91 14.12 -8.53
CA PHE A 147 7.66 13.50 -8.06
C PHE A 147 6.43 14.38 -8.35
N LEU A 148 6.45 15.66 -7.94
CA LEU A 148 5.34 16.58 -8.14
C LEU A 148 5.09 16.86 -9.62
N GLN A 149 6.15 16.93 -10.44
CA GLN A 149 6.02 17.09 -11.89
C GLN A 149 5.29 15.90 -12.53
N GLN A 150 5.63 14.67 -12.12
CA GLN A 150 4.98 13.46 -12.62
C GLN A 150 3.49 13.41 -12.22
N ILE A 151 3.17 13.79 -10.98
CA ILE A 151 1.79 13.85 -10.47
C ILE A 151 1.00 14.93 -11.22
N SER A 152 1.52 16.16 -11.32
CA SER A 152 0.86 17.28 -12.02
C SER A 152 0.52 16.92 -13.46
N ALA A 153 1.45 16.28 -14.17
CA ALA A 153 1.23 15.83 -15.53
C ALA A 153 0.08 14.81 -15.66
N ARG A 154 -0.11 13.96 -14.65
CA ARG A 154 -1.25 13.00 -14.63
C ARG A 154 -2.56 13.69 -14.30
N ILE A 155 -2.56 14.64 -13.38
CA ILE A 155 -3.76 15.45 -13.06
C ILE A 155 -4.21 16.22 -14.31
N SER A 156 -3.29 16.88 -15.02
CA SER A 156 -3.61 17.64 -16.24
C SER A 156 -4.08 16.77 -17.42
N GLN A 157 -3.75 15.49 -17.43
CA GLN A 157 -4.22 14.51 -18.42
C GLN A 157 -5.53 13.81 -18.01
N ASN A 158 -6.14 14.23 -16.90
CA ASN A 158 -7.38 13.62 -16.43
C ASN A 158 -8.51 13.83 -17.45
N THR A 159 -9.16 12.74 -17.83
CA THR A 159 -10.24 12.73 -18.85
C THR A 159 -11.62 12.44 -18.25
N ASP A 160 -11.74 12.32 -16.92
CA ASP A 160 -13.06 12.14 -16.30
C ASP A 160 -13.88 13.42 -16.47
N PRO A 161 -15.08 13.34 -17.06
CA PRO A 161 -15.89 14.54 -17.36
C PRO A 161 -16.37 15.28 -16.11
N ARG A 162 -16.34 14.63 -14.94
CA ARG A 162 -16.65 15.26 -13.63
C ARG A 162 -15.42 15.95 -13.04
N GLY A 163 -14.25 15.78 -13.66
CA GLY A 163 -12.97 16.22 -13.13
C GLY A 163 -12.42 15.33 -12.00
N TYR A 164 -13.03 14.16 -11.72
CA TYR A 164 -12.58 13.27 -10.65
C TYR A 164 -11.34 12.50 -11.05
N GLY A 165 -10.35 12.44 -10.18
CA GLY A 165 -9.13 11.69 -10.42
C GLY A 165 -8.43 11.32 -9.13
N ALA A 166 -7.85 10.09 -9.11
CA ALA A 166 -7.06 9.57 -8.02
C ALA A 166 -5.84 8.82 -8.57
N TRP A 167 -4.68 9.07 -8.00
CA TRP A 167 -3.41 8.49 -8.43
C TRP A 167 -2.61 7.96 -7.26
N GLN A 168 -1.87 6.90 -7.52
CA GLN A 168 -0.90 6.31 -6.60
C GLN A 168 0.49 6.34 -7.25
N GLY A 169 1.44 7.01 -6.61
CA GLY A 169 2.85 6.95 -6.97
C GLY A 169 3.52 5.62 -6.53
N ARG A 170 4.75 5.38 -7.00
CA ARG A 170 5.55 4.23 -6.55
C ARG A 170 6.04 4.47 -5.13
N TYR A 171 5.56 3.67 -4.20
CA TYR A 171 5.94 3.72 -2.79
C TYR A 171 6.98 2.64 -2.49
N GLY A 172 8.20 3.04 -2.19
CA GLY A 172 9.35 2.17 -1.91
C GLY A 172 9.90 2.31 -0.48
N VAL A 173 11.00 1.62 -0.21
CA VAL A 173 11.71 1.60 1.07
C VAL A 173 12.98 2.44 0.96
N LEU A 174 13.18 3.37 1.90
CA LEU A 174 14.34 4.28 1.92
C LEU A 174 15.61 3.59 2.45
N ASN A 175 15.45 2.82 3.51
CA ASN A 175 16.55 2.18 4.25
C ASN A 175 16.73 0.69 3.89
N ALA A 176 16.70 0.36 2.60
CA ALA A 176 16.80 -1.02 2.10
C ALA A 176 18.07 -1.76 2.56
N HIS A 177 19.16 -1.03 2.85
CA HIS A 177 20.47 -1.59 3.24
C HIS A 177 20.65 -1.76 4.76
N ASP A 178 19.68 -1.36 5.59
CA ASP A 178 19.74 -1.47 7.06
C ASP A 178 19.52 -2.90 7.59
N GLY A 179 19.94 -3.88 6.83
CA GLY A 179 19.90 -5.29 7.20
C GLY A 179 18.90 -6.11 6.41
N TRP A 180 18.92 -7.41 6.67
CA TRP A 180 18.15 -8.37 5.89
C TRP A 180 16.62 -8.21 5.98
N ARG A 181 16.10 -7.66 7.10
CA ARG A 181 14.66 -7.40 7.26
C ARG A 181 14.21 -6.26 6.37
N ALA A 182 14.98 -5.17 6.33
CA ALA A 182 14.72 -4.04 5.45
C ALA A 182 14.83 -4.46 3.97
N ALA A 183 15.84 -5.26 3.60
CA ALA A 183 15.99 -5.81 2.26
C ALA A 183 14.81 -6.72 1.86
N LEU A 184 14.34 -7.58 2.78
CA LEU A 184 13.15 -8.42 2.51
C LEU A 184 11.88 -7.58 2.41
N MET A 185 11.75 -6.52 3.20
CA MET A 185 10.63 -5.59 3.09
C MET A 185 10.67 -4.84 1.76
N THR A 186 11.84 -4.40 1.30
CA THR A 186 12.02 -3.79 -0.03
C THR A 186 11.54 -4.73 -1.13
N THR A 187 11.94 -6.01 -1.07
CA THR A 187 11.48 -7.05 -1.99
C THR A 187 9.94 -7.18 -1.98
N ALA A 188 9.33 -7.19 -0.80
CA ALA A 188 7.87 -7.25 -0.66
C ALA A 188 7.20 -6.00 -1.22
N PHE A 189 7.76 -4.81 -0.97
CA PHE A 189 7.24 -3.54 -1.49
C PHE A 189 7.34 -3.47 -3.02
N ASP A 190 8.42 -3.92 -3.61
CA ASP A 190 8.55 -3.99 -5.07
C ASP A 190 7.45 -4.86 -5.69
N LEU A 191 7.13 -5.99 -5.09
CA LEU A 191 6.07 -6.87 -5.60
C LEU A 191 4.66 -6.31 -5.36
N VAL A 192 4.40 -5.75 -4.17
CA VAL A 192 3.06 -5.34 -3.73
C VAL A 192 2.73 -3.90 -4.10
N ASN A 193 3.71 -2.98 -4.01
CA ASN A 193 3.50 -1.55 -4.24
C ASN A 193 4.02 -1.08 -5.61
N HIS A 194 4.66 -1.96 -6.41
CA HIS A 194 5.07 -1.60 -7.76
C HIS A 194 4.55 -2.60 -8.80
N VAL A 195 4.95 -3.87 -8.75
CA VAL A 195 4.60 -4.85 -9.81
C VAL A 195 3.09 -5.09 -9.86
N LYS A 196 2.45 -5.32 -8.70
CA LYS A 196 0.99 -5.54 -8.65
C LYS A 196 0.20 -4.31 -9.14
N PRO A 197 0.42 -3.07 -8.63
CA PRO A 197 -0.25 -1.87 -9.12
C PRO A 197 0.00 -1.60 -10.61
N LEU A 198 1.23 -1.80 -11.09
CA LEU A 198 1.60 -1.62 -12.49
C LEU A 198 0.82 -2.59 -13.40
N GLY A 199 0.75 -3.87 -13.02
CA GLY A 199 -0.05 -4.86 -13.75
C GLY A 199 -1.52 -4.52 -13.76
N ARG A 200 -2.07 -4.10 -12.62
CA ARG A 200 -3.47 -3.70 -12.49
C ARG A 200 -3.78 -2.49 -13.38
N ASP A 201 -2.99 -1.43 -13.30
CA ASP A 201 -3.18 -0.23 -14.13
C ASP A 201 -3.07 -0.52 -15.63
N THR A 202 -2.13 -1.38 -16.03
CA THR A 202 -1.96 -1.82 -17.42
C THR A 202 -3.20 -2.56 -17.95
N LEU A 203 -3.90 -3.29 -17.09
CA LEU A 203 -5.17 -3.96 -17.43
C LEU A 203 -6.40 -3.05 -17.30
N GLY A 204 -6.23 -1.77 -16.95
CA GLY A 204 -7.34 -0.86 -16.71
C GLY A 204 -8.06 -1.08 -15.38
N LEU A 205 -7.48 -1.87 -14.46
CA LEU A 205 -7.99 -2.11 -13.10
C LEU A 205 -7.55 -0.99 -12.16
N SER A 206 -8.13 -0.92 -10.96
CA SER A 206 -7.69 0.03 -9.94
C SER A 206 -6.36 -0.40 -9.32
N ALA A 207 -5.36 0.47 -9.33
CA ALA A 207 -4.05 0.22 -8.70
C ALA A 207 -4.15 0.09 -7.17
N GLY A 208 -5.21 0.67 -6.58
CA GLY A 208 -5.39 0.79 -5.13
C GLY A 208 -4.49 1.85 -4.52
N LEU A 209 -4.96 2.46 -3.44
CA LEU A 209 -4.18 3.40 -2.64
C LEU A 209 -3.27 2.65 -1.66
N LYS A 210 -2.16 3.29 -1.25
CA LYS A 210 -1.12 2.71 -0.38
C LYS A 210 -0.77 3.61 0.80
N GLY A 211 -1.59 4.60 1.08
CA GLY A 211 -1.42 5.51 2.21
C GLY A 211 -0.41 6.64 1.97
N ASN A 212 0.53 6.48 1.06
CA ASN A 212 1.64 7.41 0.85
C ASN A 212 1.92 7.61 -0.64
N GLY A 213 2.30 8.84 -1.04
CA GLY A 213 2.49 9.18 -2.46
C GLY A 213 1.20 9.14 -3.26
N MET A 214 0.09 9.53 -2.66
CA MET A 214 -1.24 9.58 -3.28
C MET A 214 -1.56 10.99 -3.77
N ALA A 215 -2.37 11.10 -4.81
CA ALA A 215 -2.86 12.37 -5.30
C ALA A 215 -4.34 12.30 -5.72
N PHE A 216 -5.03 13.43 -5.57
CA PHE A 216 -6.46 13.57 -5.87
C PHE A 216 -6.73 14.94 -6.51
N THR A 217 -7.71 14.98 -7.42
CA THR A 217 -8.20 16.27 -7.92
C THR A 217 -8.99 17.00 -6.85
N ARG A 218 -9.03 18.33 -6.95
CA ARG A 218 -9.92 19.20 -6.16
C ARG A 218 -11.38 18.75 -6.27
N ALA A 219 -11.89 18.54 -7.48
CA ALA A 219 -13.26 18.13 -7.71
C ALA A 219 -13.65 16.85 -6.96
N LEU A 220 -12.73 15.88 -6.83
CA LEU A 220 -12.94 14.68 -6.04
C LEU A 220 -12.94 14.98 -4.53
N ALA A 221 -12.00 15.79 -4.06
CA ALA A 221 -11.89 16.15 -2.64
C ALA A 221 -13.12 16.91 -2.12
N GLU A 222 -13.76 17.71 -2.97
CA GLU A 222 -15.00 18.45 -2.65
C GLU A 222 -16.21 17.52 -2.39
N VAL A 223 -16.26 16.35 -3.04
CA VAL A 223 -17.41 15.43 -2.95
C VAL A 223 -17.18 14.20 -2.09
N LEU A 224 -15.93 13.88 -1.80
CA LEU A 224 -15.57 12.72 -0.98
C LEU A 224 -14.57 13.12 0.12
N PRO A 225 -15.08 13.44 1.32
CA PRO A 225 -14.20 13.71 2.46
C PRO A 225 -13.40 12.47 2.85
N TRP A 226 -12.22 12.70 3.42
CA TRP A 226 -11.36 11.60 3.87
C TRP A 226 -11.98 10.86 5.06
N PRO A 227 -12.01 9.50 5.08
CA PRO A 227 -12.60 8.76 6.18
C PRO A 227 -11.77 8.92 7.46
N GLY A 228 -12.40 9.38 8.53
CA GLY A 228 -11.82 9.33 9.86
C GLY A 228 -11.99 7.94 10.49
N GLY A 229 -11.13 7.56 11.44
CA GLY A 229 -11.31 6.38 12.30
C GLY A 229 -11.08 5.00 11.66
N SER A 230 -10.66 4.92 10.40
CA SER A 230 -10.24 3.66 9.78
C SER A 230 -8.76 3.40 10.02
N LEU A 231 -8.39 2.16 10.37
CA LEU A 231 -6.99 1.73 10.52
C LEU A 231 -6.26 1.60 9.17
N THR A 232 -7.02 1.51 8.09
CA THR A 232 -6.56 1.40 6.70
C THR A 232 -7.38 2.35 5.85
N GLU A 233 -7.27 3.64 6.18
CA GLU A 233 -8.06 4.73 5.60
C GLU A 233 -7.88 4.86 4.10
N ASP A 234 -6.70 4.55 3.60
CA ASP A 234 -6.36 4.53 2.18
C ASP A 234 -7.11 3.44 1.41
N LEU A 235 -7.13 2.23 1.97
CA LEU A 235 -7.86 1.11 1.37
C LEU A 235 -9.37 1.37 1.38
N ASP A 236 -9.91 1.86 2.50
CA ASP A 236 -11.34 2.20 2.65
C ASP A 236 -11.74 3.32 1.66
N TYR A 237 -10.91 4.37 1.54
CA TYR A 237 -11.12 5.44 0.56
C TYR A 237 -11.10 4.92 -0.87
N GLY A 238 -10.14 4.05 -1.21
CA GLY A 238 -10.06 3.41 -2.53
C GLY A 238 -11.30 2.58 -2.89
N LEU A 239 -11.88 1.88 -1.91
CA LEU A 239 -13.14 1.13 -2.10
C LEU A 239 -14.34 2.07 -2.31
N GLU A 240 -14.41 3.18 -1.61
CA GLU A 240 -15.47 4.19 -1.80
C GLU A 240 -15.35 4.89 -3.17
N LEU A 241 -14.14 5.10 -3.70
CA LEU A 241 -13.94 5.60 -5.07
C LEU A 241 -14.60 4.67 -6.10
N ALA A 242 -14.30 3.38 -6.02
CA ALA A 242 -14.90 2.39 -6.91
C ALA A 242 -16.42 2.30 -6.74
N ARG A 243 -16.91 2.28 -5.49
CA ARG A 243 -18.31 2.04 -5.17
C ARG A 243 -19.23 3.22 -5.49
N ARG A 244 -18.81 4.46 -5.12
CA ARG A 244 -19.66 5.66 -5.25
C ARG A 244 -19.51 6.34 -6.59
N PHE A 245 -18.32 6.29 -7.18
CA PHE A 245 -17.99 7.09 -8.36
C PHE A 245 -17.61 6.26 -9.59
N ASP A 246 -17.56 4.91 -9.47
CA ASP A 246 -17.01 4.03 -10.53
C ASP A 246 -15.62 4.51 -11.00
N LEU A 247 -14.82 4.98 -10.04
CA LEU A 247 -13.52 5.60 -10.29
C LEU A 247 -12.39 4.64 -9.86
N ARG A 248 -11.49 4.35 -10.79
CA ARG A 248 -10.28 3.58 -10.50
C ARG A 248 -9.15 4.50 -10.06
N VAL A 249 -8.30 4.03 -9.17
CA VAL A 249 -7.01 4.66 -8.86
C VAL A 249 -6.04 4.32 -9.99
N GLN A 250 -5.43 5.33 -10.60
CA GLN A 250 -4.39 5.15 -11.62
C GLN A 250 -3.02 5.04 -10.97
N TYR A 251 -2.10 4.28 -11.59
CA TYR A 251 -0.73 4.14 -11.10
C TYR A 251 0.24 5.03 -11.85
N VAL A 252 1.13 5.71 -11.12
CA VAL A 252 2.17 6.59 -11.68
C VAL A 252 3.54 6.07 -11.24
N PRO A 253 4.11 5.08 -11.96
CA PRO A 253 5.37 4.45 -11.55
C PRO A 253 6.57 5.41 -11.57
N GLU A 254 6.48 6.49 -12.34
CA GLU A 254 7.51 7.53 -12.43
C GLU A 254 7.51 8.44 -11.18
N ALA A 255 6.35 8.68 -10.56
CA ALA A 255 6.23 9.46 -9.31
C ALA A 255 6.66 8.59 -8.12
N ARG A 256 7.89 8.76 -7.63
CA ARG A 256 8.48 7.88 -6.62
C ARG A 256 8.57 8.56 -5.26
N VAL A 257 8.19 7.80 -4.22
CA VAL A 257 8.37 8.14 -2.82
C VAL A 257 8.97 6.95 -2.07
N GLN A 258 9.79 7.21 -1.06
CA GLN A 258 10.43 6.18 -0.24
C GLN A 258 10.28 6.55 1.23
N ALA A 259 9.85 5.61 2.07
CA ALA A 259 9.75 5.82 3.51
C ALA A 259 10.67 4.87 4.29
N GLN A 260 11.04 5.30 5.48
CA GLN A 260 11.84 4.50 6.39
C GLN A 260 11.00 3.34 6.94
N MET A 261 11.50 2.12 6.77
CA MET A 261 10.87 0.92 7.34
C MET A 261 11.46 0.58 8.71
N PRO A 262 10.66 -0.04 9.61
CA PRO A 262 11.11 -0.46 10.91
C PRO A 262 12.35 -1.37 10.83
N ALA A 263 13.38 -1.05 11.60
CA ALA A 263 14.62 -1.83 11.66
C ALA A 263 14.52 -3.00 12.65
N THR A 264 13.73 -2.86 13.73
CA THR A 264 13.57 -3.90 14.75
C THR A 264 12.34 -4.79 14.53
N ALA A 265 12.37 -5.99 15.14
CA ALA A 265 11.26 -6.94 15.04
C ALA A 265 9.99 -6.44 15.75
N GLU A 266 10.15 -5.74 16.88
CA GLU A 266 9.05 -5.19 17.69
C GLU A 266 8.31 -4.07 16.93
N GLN A 267 9.06 -3.13 16.37
CA GLN A 267 8.52 -2.04 15.56
C GLN A 267 7.78 -2.57 14.32
N ALA A 268 8.39 -3.55 13.63
CA ALA A 268 7.79 -4.20 12.47
C ALA A 268 6.51 -4.97 12.83
N ALA A 269 6.46 -5.62 13.99
CA ALA A 269 5.30 -6.38 14.46
C ALA A 269 4.09 -5.46 14.73
N SER A 270 4.32 -4.33 15.43
CA SER A 270 3.27 -3.34 15.74
C SER A 270 2.64 -2.76 14.46
N GLN A 271 3.46 -2.25 13.53
CA GLN A 271 2.99 -1.68 12.28
C GLN A 271 2.22 -2.70 11.43
N ARG A 272 2.75 -3.93 11.32
CA ARG A 272 2.12 -4.99 10.54
C ARG A 272 0.81 -5.45 11.13
N SER A 273 0.75 -5.68 12.44
CA SER A 273 -0.47 -6.07 13.15
C SER A 273 -1.61 -5.07 12.89
N ARG A 274 -1.29 -3.77 12.88
CA ARG A 274 -2.25 -2.70 12.53
C ARG A 274 -2.77 -2.85 11.09
N TRP A 275 -1.87 -3.04 10.11
CA TRP A 275 -2.25 -3.19 8.70
C TRP A 275 -3.07 -4.45 8.45
N GLU A 276 -2.67 -5.57 9.05
CA GLU A 276 -3.37 -6.85 8.91
C GLU A 276 -4.76 -6.79 9.55
N ARG A 277 -4.88 -6.27 10.78
CA ARG A 277 -6.18 -6.11 11.45
C ARG A 277 -7.14 -5.23 10.65
N GLY A 278 -6.67 -4.08 10.17
CA GLY A 278 -7.46 -3.18 9.34
C GLY A 278 -7.94 -3.86 8.06
N ARG A 279 -7.04 -4.56 7.35
CA ARG A 279 -7.38 -5.31 6.14
C ARG A 279 -8.39 -6.42 6.40
N TYR A 280 -8.18 -7.27 7.41
CA TYR A 280 -9.12 -8.37 7.73
C TYR A 280 -10.49 -7.86 8.17
N ARG A 281 -10.54 -6.72 8.86
CA ARG A 281 -11.81 -6.04 9.15
C ARG A 281 -12.54 -5.68 7.86
N LEU A 282 -11.87 -5.03 6.90
CA LEU A 282 -12.47 -4.68 5.61
C LEU A 282 -12.88 -5.91 4.80
N VAL A 283 -12.08 -6.98 4.79
CA VAL A 283 -12.46 -8.24 4.14
C VAL A 283 -13.78 -8.74 4.69
N ARG A 284 -13.91 -8.81 6.01
CA ARG A 284 -15.13 -9.31 6.66
C ARG A 284 -16.33 -8.42 6.45
N GLU A 285 -16.14 -7.09 6.49
CA GLU A 285 -17.24 -6.13 6.43
C GLU A 285 -17.64 -5.76 4.99
N ARG A 286 -16.69 -5.77 4.04
CA ARG A 286 -16.88 -5.19 2.70
C ARG A 286 -16.81 -6.19 1.54
N ALA A 287 -16.08 -7.31 1.65
CA ALA A 287 -15.82 -8.17 0.49
C ALA A 287 -17.09 -8.76 -0.12
N LEU A 288 -17.95 -9.41 0.69
CA LEU A 288 -19.20 -9.98 0.21
C LEU A 288 -20.23 -8.92 -0.24
N PRO A 289 -20.43 -7.80 0.49
CA PRO A 289 -21.24 -6.68 0.00
C PRO A 289 -20.77 -6.13 -1.34
N LEU A 290 -19.47 -5.91 -1.54
CA LEU A 290 -18.91 -5.44 -2.82
C LEU A 290 -19.14 -6.44 -3.94
N LEU A 291 -18.94 -7.74 -3.68
CA LEU A 291 -19.21 -8.80 -4.66
C LEU A 291 -20.70 -8.80 -5.08
N GLY A 292 -21.62 -8.77 -4.11
CA GLY A 292 -23.06 -8.71 -4.37
C GLY A 292 -23.49 -7.45 -5.12
N GLU A 293 -22.92 -6.30 -4.74
CA GLU A 293 -23.19 -5.03 -5.41
C GLU A 293 -22.62 -5.02 -6.84
N GLY A 294 -21.40 -5.57 -7.04
CA GLY A 294 -20.77 -5.71 -8.36
C GLY A 294 -21.58 -6.58 -9.31
N LEU A 295 -22.09 -7.72 -8.82
CA LEU A 295 -22.97 -8.59 -9.61
C LEU A 295 -24.28 -7.89 -9.97
N ARG A 296 -24.93 -7.22 -9.01
CA ARG A 296 -26.20 -6.52 -9.22
C ARG A 296 -26.05 -5.35 -10.21
N ARG A 297 -24.99 -4.55 -10.06
CA ARG A 297 -24.72 -3.39 -10.92
C ARG A 297 -24.04 -3.78 -12.23
N ARG A 298 -23.60 -5.03 -12.39
CA ARG A 298 -22.76 -5.50 -13.51
C ARG A 298 -21.46 -4.67 -13.63
N SER A 299 -20.92 -4.22 -12.50
CA SER A 299 -19.71 -3.42 -12.45
C SER A 299 -18.49 -4.32 -12.28
N PHE A 300 -17.67 -4.39 -13.34
CA PHE A 300 -16.42 -5.15 -13.28
C PHE A 300 -15.43 -4.55 -12.27
N LEU A 301 -15.44 -3.21 -12.12
CA LEU A 301 -14.57 -2.52 -11.13
C LEU A 301 -14.90 -2.95 -9.69
N LEU A 302 -16.18 -3.11 -9.34
CA LEU A 302 -16.57 -3.59 -8.01
C LEU A 302 -16.25 -5.07 -7.80
N LEU A 303 -16.41 -5.90 -8.82
CA LEU A 303 -16.04 -7.32 -8.76
C LEU A 303 -14.52 -7.48 -8.58
N ASP A 304 -13.75 -6.70 -9.31
CA ASP A 304 -12.30 -6.65 -9.20
C ASP A 304 -11.85 -6.10 -7.83
N ALA A 305 -12.50 -5.06 -7.30
CA ALA A 305 -12.23 -4.54 -5.97
C ALA A 305 -12.51 -5.59 -4.87
N ALA A 306 -13.61 -6.33 -4.99
CA ALA A 306 -13.93 -7.43 -4.09
C ALA A 306 -12.88 -8.55 -4.17
N TRP A 307 -12.46 -8.92 -5.39
CA TRP A 307 -11.42 -9.92 -5.62
C TRP A 307 -10.07 -9.48 -5.03
N ASP A 308 -9.65 -8.23 -5.27
CA ASP A 308 -8.40 -7.69 -4.74
C ASP A 308 -8.38 -7.65 -3.20
N LEU A 309 -9.53 -7.33 -2.60
CA LEU A 309 -9.70 -7.36 -1.15
C LEU A 309 -9.62 -8.78 -0.58
N LEU A 310 -10.22 -9.77 -1.28
CA LEU A 310 -10.18 -11.19 -0.90
C LEU A 310 -8.81 -11.84 -1.12
N MET A 311 -7.99 -11.31 -2.02
CA MET A 311 -6.69 -11.90 -2.33
C MET A 311 -5.75 -11.84 -1.12
N PRO A 312 -5.24 -13.00 -0.62
CA PRO A 312 -4.36 -13.01 0.53
C PRO A 312 -3.02 -12.30 0.24
N PRO A 313 -2.32 -11.78 1.28
CA PRO A 313 -0.93 -11.36 1.16
C PRO A 313 -0.02 -12.47 0.63
N LEU A 314 1.07 -12.09 -0.06
CA LEU A 314 2.00 -13.06 -0.69
C LEU A 314 2.50 -14.15 0.27
N ALA A 315 2.84 -13.78 1.51
CA ALA A 315 3.29 -14.74 2.51
C ALA A 315 2.21 -15.76 2.90
N GLU A 316 0.94 -15.35 2.89
CA GLU A 316 -0.19 -16.24 3.16
C GLU A 316 -0.47 -17.16 1.97
N ILE A 317 -0.37 -16.66 0.73
CA ILE A 317 -0.44 -17.50 -0.47
C ILE A 317 0.64 -18.58 -0.43
N ALA A 318 1.89 -18.20 -0.09
CA ALA A 318 2.98 -19.16 0.07
C ALA A 318 2.68 -20.22 1.14
N THR A 319 2.19 -19.79 2.31
CA THR A 319 1.82 -20.69 3.41
C THR A 319 0.68 -21.64 3.01
N LEU A 320 -0.35 -21.13 2.34
CA LEU A 320 -1.47 -21.93 1.86
C LEU A 320 -1.05 -22.92 0.76
N LEU A 321 -0.11 -22.56 -0.12
CA LEU A 321 0.45 -23.47 -1.11
C LEU A 321 1.28 -24.59 -0.45
N LEU A 322 2.05 -24.27 0.59
CA LEU A 322 2.77 -25.28 1.37
C LEU A 322 1.81 -26.19 2.14
N LEU A 323 0.73 -25.65 2.70
CA LEU A 323 -0.35 -26.43 3.30
C LEU A 323 -1.02 -27.34 2.27
N PHE A 324 -1.32 -26.82 1.08
CA PHE A 324 -1.89 -27.61 -0.02
C PHE A 324 -0.97 -28.77 -0.43
N LEU A 325 0.34 -28.52 -0.53
CA LEU A 325 1.33 -29.57 -0.78
C LEU A 325 1.36 -30.59 0.37
N GLY A 326 1.38 -30.12 1.63
CA GLY A 326 1.38 -30.99 2.80
C GLY A 326 0.14 -31.91 2.89
N LEU A 327 -1.05 -31.34 2.65
CA LEU A 327 -2.30 -32.10 2.57
C LEU A 327 -2.27 -33.12 1.42
N THR A 328 -1.73 -32.73 0.28
CA THR A 328 -1.58 -33.61 -0.88
C THR A 328 -0.64 -34.79 -0.58
N LEU A 329 0.51 -34.54 0.03
CA LEU A 329 1.46 -35.57 0.43
C LEU A 329 0.84 -36.54 1.47
N LEU A 330 0.21 -35.98 2.50
CA LEU A 330 -0.49 -36.74 3.54
C LEU A 330 -1.60 -37.63 2.94
N GLY A 331 -2.47 -37.03 2.12
CA GLY A 331 -3.58 -37.76 1.50
C GLY A 331 -3.13 -38.84 0.52
N THR A 332 -1.99 -38.62 -0.13
CA THR A 332 -1.35 -39.63 -0.98
C THR A 332 -0.79 -40.79 -0.12
N ALA A 333 -0.06 -40.48 0.94
CA ALA A 333 0.55 -41.49 1.83
C ALA A 333 -0.51 -42.31 2.59
N THR A 334 -1.67 -41.72 2.90
CA THR A 334 -2.79 -42.36 3.60
C THR A 334 -3.86 -42.94 2.66
N TYR A 335 -3.65 -42.89 1.34
CA TYR A 335 -4.63 -43.28 0.32
C TYR A 335 -5.98 -42.60 0.42
N LEU A 336 -6.03 -41.43 1.03
CA LEU A 336 -7.23 -40.59 1.15
C LEU A 336 -7.51 -39.74 -0.11
N LEU A 337 -6.47 -39.46 -0.92
CA LEU A 337 -6.62 -38.70 -2.18
C LEU A 337 -6.54 -39.68 -3.37
N PRO A 338 -7.58 -39.76 -4.21
CA PRO A 338 -7.49 -40.41 -5.51
C PRO A 338 -6.62 -39.55 -6.45
N HIS A 339 -6.01 -40.20 -7.45
CA HIS A 339 -5.22 -39.54 -8.49
C HIS A 339 -4.07 -38.64 -7.93
N PRO A 340 -3.12 -39.21 -7.17
CA PRO A 340 -2.07 -38.44 -6.48
C PRO A 340 -1.22 -37.59 -7.44
N VAL A 341 -0.96 -38.05 -8.65
CA VAL A 341 -0.22 -37.28 -9.67
C VAL A 341 -0.91 -35.96 -10.00
N PHE A 342 -2.26 -35.97 -10.12
CA PHE A 342 -3.01 -34.73 -10.35
C PHE A 342 -2.81 -33.69 -9.22
N TRP A 343 -2.97 -34.13 -7.98
CA TRP A 343 -2.85 -33.23 -6.81
C TRP A 343 -1.42 -32.71 -6.61
N LEU A 344 -0.42 -33.59 -6.78
CA LEU A 344 0.99 -33.17 -6.70
C LEU A 344 1.39 -32.23 -7.82
N SER A 345 0.90 -32.45 -9.04
CA SER A 345 1.13 -31.56 -10.17
C SER A 345 0.47 -30.20 -9.95
N ALA A 346 -0.75 -30.18 -9.38
CA ALA A 346 -1.45 -28.94 -9.04
C ALA A 346 -0.72 -28.14 -7.96
N ALA A 347 -0.26 -28.81 -6.88
CA ALA A 347 0.51 -28.15 -5.82
C ALA A 347 1.85 -27.65 -6.34
N GLY A 348 2.57 -28.45 -7.13
CA GLY A 348 3.83 -28.06 -7.77
C GLY A 348 3.69 -26.89 -8.73
N SER A 349 2.62 -26.86 -9.55
CA SER A 349 2.35 -25.74 -10.46
C SER A 349 2.04 -24.45 -9.71
N GLY A 350 1.33 -24.52 -8.58
CA GLY A 350 1.09 -23.36 -7.72
C GLY A 350 2.38 -22.79 -7.14
N LEU A 351 3.26 -23.61 -6.60
CA LEU A 351 4.56 -23.19 -6.07
C LEU A 351 5.48 -22.63 -7.17
N LEU A 352 5.52 -23.28 -8.32
CA LEU A 352 6.27 -22.78 -9.48
C LEU A 352 5.71 -21.43 -9.95
N GLY A 353 4.38 -21.29 -10.05
CA GLY A 353 3.72 -20.05 -10.43
C GLY A 353 4.03 -18.89 -9.47
N LEU A 354 3.99 -19.14 -8.15
CA LEU A 354 4.37 -18.16 -7.16
C LEU A 354 5.85 -17.76 -7.30
N SER A 355 6.74 -18.75 -7.54
CA SER A 355 8.16 -18.49 -7.77
C SER A 355 8.38 -17.65 -9.01
N VAL A 356 7.69 -17.94 -10.12
CA VAL A 356 7.72 -17.15 -11.36
C VAL A 356 7.25 -15.72 -11.08
N TYR A 357 6.18 -15.54 -10.30
CA TYR A 357 5.72 -14.20 -9.92
C TYR A 357 6.76 -13.43 -9.12
N VAL A 358 7.39 -14.07 -8.12
CA VAL A 358 8.37 -13.39 -7.26
C VAL A 358 9.63 -13.02 -8.06
N PHE A 359 10.25 -13.96 -8.73
CA PHE A 359 11.50 -13.71 -9.47
C PHE A 359 11.27 -12.84 -10.71
N GLY A 360 10.20 -13.09 -11.47
CA GLY A 360 9.80 -12.27 -12.60
C GLY A 360 9.42 -10.86 -12.19
N GLY A 361 8.71 -10.72 -11.08
CA GLY A 361 8.31 -9.42 -10.52
C GLY A 361 9.52 -8.59 -10.08
N LEU A 362 10.50 -9.19 -9.39
CA LEU A 362 11.75 -8.49 -9.03
C LEU A 362 12.53 -8.03 -10.27
N ARG A 363 12.54 -8.83 -11.34
CA ARG A 363 13.13 -8.41 -12.61
C ARG A 363 12.39 -7.22 -13.23
N VAL A 364 11.05 -7.24 -13.22
CA VAL A 364 10.22 -6.10 -13.70
C VAL A 364 10.45 -4.84 -12.85
N ALA A 365 10.60 -5.01 -11.53
CA ALA A 365 10.89 -3.91 -10.61
C ALA A 365 12.30 -3.32 -10.78
N GLY A 366 13.21 -3.99 -11.50
CA GLY A 366 14.61 -3.61 -11.59
C GLY A 366 15.39 -3.85 -10.28
N ALA A 367 14.99 -4.86 -9.49
CA ALA A 367 15.59 -5.12 -8.19
C ALA A 367 17.06 -5.59 -8.29
N GLY A 368 17.90 -5.09 -7.40
CA GLY A 368 19.31 -5.46 -7.31
C GLY A 368 19.53 -6.86 -6.72
N PRO A 369 20.77 -7.39 -6.77
CA PRO A 369 21.11 -8.72 -6.27
C PRO A 369 20.81 -8.92 -4.78
N GLU A 370 20.79 -7.86 -3.98
CA GLU A 370 20.45 -7.91 -2.56
C GLU A 370 19.02 -8.37 -2.33
N ALA A 371 18.07 -7.99 -3.21
CA ALA A 371 16.68 -8.42 -3.13
C ALA A 371 16.54 -9.93 -3.31
N TYR A 372 17.29 -10.50 -4.23
CA TYR A 372 17.32 -11.96 -4.45
C TYR A 372 17.98 -12.68 -3.29
N ALA A 373 19.07 -12.14 -2.73
CA ALA A 373 19.72 -12.68 -1.54
C ALA A 373 18.82 -12.64 -0.30
N ALA A 374 17.99 -11.58 -0.16
CA ALA A 374 17.04 -11.48 0.94
C ALA A 374 15.97 -12.58 0.90
N LEU A 375 15.57 -13.07 -0.29
CA LEU A 375 14.61 -14.17 -0.44
C LEU A 375 15.06 -15.47 0.20
N ALA A 376 16.35 -15.74 0.31
CA ALA A 376 16.86 -16.93 1.01
C ALA A 376 16.44 -16.96 2.49
N ARG A 377 16.13 -15.80 3.08
CA ARG A 377 15.65 -15.66 4.46
C ARG A 377 14.13 -15.60 4.57
N ALA A 378 13.40 -15.55 3.46
CA ALA A 378 11.94 -15.49 3.45
C ALA A 378 11.27 -16.68 4.17
N PRO A 379 11.75 -17.94 4.10
CA PRO A 379 11.16 -19.05 4.85
C PRO A 379 11.21 -18.85 6.37
N PHE A 380 12.33 -18.35 6.90
CA PHE A 380 12.46 -18.03 8.34
C PHE A 380 11.50 -16.92 8.75
N TYR A 381 11.32 -15.94 7.89
CA TYR A 381 10.37 -14.86 8.11
C TYR A 381 8.91 -15.36 8.08
N ALA A 382 8.57 -16.25 7.15
CA ALA A 382 7.24 -16.85 7.06
C ALA A 382 6.93 -17.71 8.32
N LEU A 383 7.88 -18.49 8.81
CA LEU A 383 7.76 -19.25 10.06
C LEU A 383 7.57 -18.34 11.27
N TRP A 384 8.33 -17.25 11.36
CA TRP A 384 8.17 -16.24 12.42
C TRP A 384 6.79 -15.59 12.36
N LYS A 385 6.32 -15.21 11.18
CA LYS A 385 4.99 -14.65 10.98
C LYS A 385 3.89 -15.63 11.39
N PHE A 386 4.04 -16.90 11.03
CA PHE A 386 3.11 -17.95 11.43
C PHE A 386 3.05 -18.11 12.96
N ALA A 387 4.19 -18.07 13.63
CA ALA A 387 4.24 -18.12 15.10
C ALA A 387 3.52 -16.93 15.74
N LEU A 388 3.61 -15.71 15.15
CA LEU A 388 2.88 -14.53 15.62
C LEU A 388 1.35 -14.70 15.53
N LEU A 389 0.83 -15.29 14.45
CA LEU A 389 -0.61 -15.55 14.32
C LEU A 389 -1.16 -16.40 15.47
N PHE A 390 -0.37 -17.39 15.96
CA PHE A 390 -0.76 -18.21 17.12
C PHE A 390 -0.67 -17.44 18.45
N THR A 391 0.26 -16.51 18.58
CA THR A 391 0.40 -15.71 19.81
C THR A 391 -0.67 -14.62 19.90
N ASP A 392 -1.04 -14.01 18.78
CA ASP A 392 -2.10 -12.99 18.71
C ASP A 392 -3.51 -13.60 18.84
N TRP A 393 -3.73 -14.84 18.37
CA TRP A 393 -5.00 -15.53 18.61
C TRP A 393 -5.23 -15.86 20.09
N LYS A 394 -4.17 -16.07 20.87
CA LYS A 394 -4.27 -16.25 22.34
C LYS A 394 -4.48 -14.93 23.09
N ARG A 395 -4.23 -13.78 22.46
CA ARG A 395 -4.58 -12.46 22.99
C ARG A 395 -5.98 -12.09 22.52
N THR A 396 -7.00 -12.72 23.10
CA THR A 396 -8.41 -12.30 22.95
C THR A 396 -8.51 -10.82 23.30
N PRO A 397 -9.19 -9.99 22.49
CA PRO A 397 -9.42 -8.59 22.85
C PRO A 397 -10.21 -8.58 24.16
N LYS A 398 -9.67 -7.96 25.19
CA LYS A 398 -10.38 -7.60 26.38
C LYS A 398 -11.39 -6.55 25.96
N SER A 399 -12.68 -6.87 26.07
CA SER A 399 -13.88 -6.03 25.90
C SER A 399 -13.97 -5.14 24.64
N ALA A 400 -15.18 -4.91 24.14
CA ALA A 400 -15.47 -4.03 23.00
C ALA A 400 -15.02 -2.56 23.23
N ASP A 401 -14.87 -2.13 24.48
CA ASP A 401 -14.41 -0.79 24.85
C ASP A 401 -12.89 -0.58 24.69
N GLU A 402 -12.08 -1.66 24.78
CA GLU A 402 -10.64 -1.58 24.49
C GLU A 402 -10.35 -1.59 22.95
N ALA A 403 -11.29 -2.02 22.15
CA ALA A 403 -11.17 -1.98 20.68
C ALA A 403 -11.33 -0.55 20.11
N THR A 404 -11.89 0.39 20.87
CA THR A 404 -12.01 1.82 20.51
C THR A 404 -10.79 2.63 20.92
N ALA A 405 -9.90 2.08 21.75
CA ALA A 405 -8.64 2.67 22.21
C ALA A 405 -7.41 2.09 21.45
N ASP A 406 -7.56 1.67 20.19
CA ASP A 406 -6.40 1.42 19.34
C ASP A 406 -5.71 2.79 19.05
N GLU A 407 -5.03 3.28 20.11
CA GLU A 407 -4.16 4.44 20.04
C GLU A 407 -3.23 4.29 18.85
N TRP A 408 -3.11 5.36 18.06
CA TRP A 408 -2.06 5.46 17.06
C TRP A 408 -0.70 5.34 17.76
N VAL A 409 -0.24 4.09 17.92
CA VAL A 409 1.06 3.80 18.50
C VAL A 409 2.11 4.22 17.49
N ARG A 410 2.84 5.27 17.83
CA ARG A 410 4.00 5.74 17.06
C ARG A 410 4.98 4.59 16.85
N THR A 411 5.38 4.36 15.61
CA THR A 411 6.56 3.53 15.34
C THR A 411 7.80 4.38 15.65
N GLU A 412 8.61 4.02 16.63
CA GLU A 412 9.86 4.73 16.92
C GLU A 412 10.73 4.77 15.64
N ARG A 413 11.20 5.95 15.29
CA ARG A 413 12.05 6.19 14.13
C ARG A 413 13.49 6.43 14.56
N ILE A 414 14.44 5.94 13.76
CA ILE A 414 15.85 6.24 13.95
C ILE A 414 16.11 7.61 13.32
N PRO A 415 16.72 8.58 14.08
CA PRO A 415 17.08 9.86 13.50
C PRO A 415 17.96 9.65 12.27
N GLN A 416 17.58 10.23 11.14
CA GLN A 416 18.47 10.25 9.98
C GLN A 416 19.58 11.25 10.27
N ALA A 417 20.81 10.76 10.43
CA ALA A 417 21.99 11.61 10.31
C ALA A 417 21.91 12.29 8.92
N ASP A 418 22.19 13.61 8.86
CA ASP A 418 22.07 14.45 7.66
C ASP A 418 22.47 13.68 6.38
N ALA A 419 21.52 13.00 5.79
CA ALA A 419 21.69 12.39 4.49
C ALA A 419 21.74 13.56 3.51
N ALA A 420 22.95 13.90 3.08
CA ALA A 420 23.14 14.69 1.88
C ALA A 420 22.24 14.10 0.78
N PRO A 421 21.62 14.92 -0.09
CA PRO A 421 20.83 14.41 -1.18
C PRO A 421 21.72 13.47 -1.97
N THR A 422 21.49 12.17 -1.81
CA THR A 422 22.23 11.16 -2.54
C THR A 422 21.89 11.34 -4.02
N THR A 423 22.86 11.89 -4.75
CA THR A 423 22.88 12.05 -6.20
C THR A 423 22.87 10.68 -6.91
N GLU A 424 22.62 9.59 -6.20
CA GLU A 424 22.54 8.24 -6.70
C GLU A 424 21.11 7.67 -6.65
N ILE A 425 20.16 8.42 -7.22
CA ILE A 425 19.00 7.73 -7.80
C ILE A 425 19.46 7.30 -9.18
N ARG A 426 20.20 6.20 -9.22
CA ARG A 426 20.65 5.60 -10.49
C ARG A 426 19.43 5.36 -11.37
N HIS A 427 19.55 5.85 -12.60
CA HIS A 427 18.71 5.45 -13.72
C HIS A 427 18.77 3.92 -13.86
N LEU A 428 17.76 3.22 -13.37
CA LEU A 428 17.46 1.83 -13.71
C LEU A 428 16.04 1.76 -14.27
#